data_b8b57caada7758a38fefed366d3aa3e5
#
_entry.id   b8b57caada7758a38fefed366d3aa3e5
#
_cell.length_a   1.000
_cell.length_b   1.000
_cell.length_c   1.000
_cell.angle_alpha   90.00
_cell.angle_beta   90.00
_cell.angle_gamma   90.00
#
_symmetry.space_group_name_H-M   'P 1'
#
loop_
_entity.id
_entity.type
_entity.pdbx_description
1 polymer ?
#
loop_
_entity_poly.entity_id
_entity_poly.type
_entity_poly.pdbx_seq_one_letter_code
_entity_poly.pdbx_strand_id
1 'polypeptide(L)'
;MIKAHKIRLHPTPEQAVYFAKAAGTSRFVWNWALSEWNRHYEAGEKPTALKLKKHFNEIRREQFPWTWEVTKNASDQPFLDLGKAFTAFFKGKTRRPRFKSKKHCRQSFYLANDQLELGDHRIWIPKLGWVNMAENLRFKGKVAGARITKTADWWFVSIQVELPDALPEKKPAAVGIDVGLNRLATLSTGEGVENQAFLKTALKKLRQANKRLHRRKLGSKNREKARKQVARLHYRITCLRDDVLHKLTTRLANCYGIIGLEDLNLKGLLKNRKLARSFSDAALGRLVNLLMSKMEQRGGQVQKVGRFFPSSTTCHACGWKWEEMHLSDRVFLCQNPTCTYYQFEQERDYNASLNILHEALRLIGLVDQVVNGIGSDNDVNLPADAG
;
A
#
# COMPACT_ATOMS: atom_id res chain seq x y z
N MET A 1 5.71 -17.25 6.42
CA MET A 1 5.47 -15.85 5.96
C MET A 1 4.95 -14.96 7.09
N ILE A 2 5.11 -13.60 6.99
CA ILE A 2 4.55 -12.68 8.00
C ILE A 2 3.32 -12.00 7.42
N LYS A 3 2.19 -12.09 8.13
CA LYS A 3 0.97 -11.30 7.84
C LYS A 3 0.68 -10.33 8.97
N ALA A 4 0.07 -9.18 8.63
CA ALA A 4 -0.33 -8.18 9.61
C ALA A 4 -1.85 -7.98 9.59
N HIS A 5 -2.47 -7.99 10.78
CA HIS A 5 -3.88 -7.67 10.93
C HIS A 5 -4.02 -6.32 11.65
N LYS A 6 -4.67 -5.37 11.00
CA LYS A 6 -4.92 -4.03 11.56
C LYS A 6 -6.30 -3.96 12.15
N ILE A 7 -6.38 -3.85 13.48
CA ILE A 7 -7.62 -3.85 14.26
C ILE A 7 -7.81 -2.47 14.91
N ARG A 8 -9.03 -1.97 14.93
CA ARG A 8 -9.36 -0.74 15.63
C ARG A 8 -9.39 -0.98 17.14
N LEU A 9 -8.83 -0.04 17.92
CA LEU A 9 -8.87 -0.04 19.36
C LEU A 9 -9.97 0.90 19.87
N HIS A 10 -10.56 0.54 21.01
CA HIS A 10 -11.53 1.33 21.77
C HIS A 10 -10.95 1.71 23.14
N PRO A 11 -9.93 2.60 23.19
CA PRO A 11 -9.31 3.01 24.43
C PRO A 11 -10.23 3.93 25.23
N THR A 12 -10.16 3.85 26.58
CA THR A 12 -10.70 4.89 27.47
C THR A 12 -9.96 6.22 27.27
N PRO A 13 -10.45 7.35 27.81
CA PRO A 13 -9.74 8.62 27.76
C PRO A 13 -8.31 8.53 28.34
N GLU A 14 -8.12 7.85 29.46
CA GLU A 14 -6.83 7.65 30.13
C GLU A 14 -5.90 6.80 29.26
N GLN A 15 -6.41 5.71 28.68
CA GLN A 15 -5.67 4.85 27.77
C GLN A 15 -5.26 5.61 26.50
N ALA A 16 -6.11 6.49 25.99
CA ALA A 16 -5.77 7.33 24.84
C ALA A 16 -4.67 8.34 25.17
N VAL A 17 -4.62 8.86 26.40
CA VAL A 17 -3.53 9.71 26.90
C VAL A 17 -2.22 8.91 26.98
N TYR A 18 -2.24 7.69 27.53
CA TYR A 18 -1.07 6.79 27.54
C TYR A 18 -0.55 6.54 26.14
N PHE A 19 -1.40 6.22 25.17
CA PHE A 19 -0.99 6.03 23.77
C PHE A 19 -0.33 7.28 23.18
N ALA A 20 -0.86 8.46 23.52
CA ALA A 20 -0.25 9.71 23.06
C ALA A 20 1.12 9.96 23.71
N LYS A 21 1.29 9.63 25.00
CA LYS A 21 2.59 9.67 25.71
C LYS A 21 3.57 8.68 25.08
N ALA A 22 3.21 7.41 24.86
CA ALA A 22 4.06 6.38 24.28
C ALA A 22 4.52 6.76 22.84
N ALA A 23 3.60 7.27 22.01
CA ALA A 23 3.96 7.76 20.67
C ALA A 23 4.82 9.04 20.73
N GLY A 24 4.63 9.87 21.76
CA GLY A 24 5.47 11.04 22.05
C GLY A 24 6.89 10.65 22.41
N THR A 25 7.04 9.70 23.32
CA THR A 25 8.32 9.11 23.72
C THR A 25 9.07 8.52 22.51
N SER A 26 8.38 7.73 21.70
CA SER A 26 8.96 7.11 20.52
C SER A 26 9.48 8.14 19.51
N ARG A 27 8.76 9.27 19.34
CA ARG A 27 9.20 10.38 18.50
C ARG A 27 10.37 11.14 19.09
N PHE A 28 10.35 11.40 20.40
CA PHE A 28 11.43 12.06 21.12
C PHE A 28 12.73 11.26 20.99
N VAL A 29 12.70 9.97 21.31
CA VAL A 29 13.88 9.10 21.25
C VAL A 29 14.42 8.98 19.81
N TRP A 30 13.57 8.90 18.80
CA TRP A 30 14.00 8.97 17.42
C TRP A 30 14.77 10.26 17.12
N ASN A 31 14.25 11.41 17.57
CA ASN A 31 14.87 12.70 17.32
C ASN A 31 16.19 12.87 18.08
N TRP A 32 16.21 12.46 19.33
CA TRP A 32 17.43 12.43 20.14
C TRP A 32 18.50 11.54 19.48
N ALA A 33 18.15 10.32 19.11
CA ALA A 33 19.06 9.38 18.47
C ALA A 33 19.57 9.90 17.10
N LEU A 34 18.73 10.60 16.33
CA LEU A 34 19.14 11.22 15.07
C LEU A 34 20.10 12.38 15.29
N SER A 35 19.85 13.21 16.32
CA SER A 35 20.75 14.30 16.71
C SER A 35 22.13 13.77 17.12
N GLU A 36 22.17 12.78 18.00
CA GLU A 36 23.41 12.14 18.41
C GLU A 36 24.14 11.42 17.26
N TRP A 37 23.37 10.77 16.37
CA TRP A 37 23.94 10.16 15.17
C TRP A 37 24.66 11.21 14.31
N ASN A 38 24.03 12.34 14.08
CA ASN A 38 24.64 13.42 13.29
C ASN A 38 25.88 13.98 13.98
N ARG A 39 25.83 14.24 15.30
CA ARG A 39 26.95 14.76 16.09
C ARG A 39 28.17 13.84 16.02
N HIS A 40 28.00 12.53 16.24
CA HIS A 40 29.08 11.54 16.15
C HIS A 40 29.64 11.43 14.73
N TYR A 41 28.74 11.47 13.72
CA TYR A 41 29.18 11.39 12.33
C TYR A 41 29.99 12.62 11.90
N GLU A 42 29.60 13.82 12.33
CA GLU A 42 30.32 15.08 12.09
C GLU A 42 31.68 15.12 12.82
N ALA A 43 31.80 14.43 13.94
CA ALA A 43 33.07 14.22 14.65
C ALA A 43 33.98 13.15 14.01
N GLY A 44 33.58 12.58 12.84
CA GLY A 44 34.36 11.55 12.16
C GLY A 44 34.17 10.13 12.70
N GLU A 45 33.26 9.94 13.66
CA GLU A 45 32.98 8.64 14.26
C GLU A 45 32.01 7.82 13.40
N LYS A 46 31.94 6.50 13.67
CA LYS A 46 30.97 5.59 13.05
C LYS A 46 29.85 5.24 14.03
N PRO A 47 28.78 6.03 14.11
CA PRO A 47 27.68 5.78 15.02
C PRO A 47 26.92 4.51 14.64
N THR A 48 26.43 3.79 15.63
CA THR A 48 25.53 2.65 15.45
C THR A 48 24.32 2.77 16.36
N ALA A 49 23.19 2.19 15.94
CA ALA A 49 21.96 2.19 16.72
C ALA A 49 22.14 1.62 18.12
N LEU A 50 22.99 0.59 18.28
CA LEU A 50 23.26 -0.06 19.57
C LEU A 50 24.10 0.82 20.50
N LYS A 51 25.16 1.47 19.99
CA LYS A 51 25.98 2.41 20.79
C LYS A 51 25.13 3.57 21.30
N LEU A 52 24.29 4.16 20.43
CA LEU A 52 23.39 5.24 20.83
C LEU A 52 22.32 4.79 21.83
N LYS A 53 21.78 3.57 21.69
CA LYS A 53 20.85 2.99 22.66
C LYS A 53 21.53 2.81 24.04
N LYS A 54 22.77 2.30 24.07
CA LYS A 54 23.53 2.14 25.31
C LYS A 54 23.72 3.49 25.99
N HIS A 55 24.23 4.47 25.29
CA HIS A 55 24.42 5.83 25.80
C HIS A 55 23.11 6.45 26.31
N PHE A 56 22.02 6.33 25.55
CA PHE A 56 20.71 6.80 25.99
C PHE A 56 20.27 6.16 27.31
N ASN A 57 20.47 4.85 27.47
CA ASN A 57 20.07 4.14 28.70
C ASN A 57 20.88 4.57 29.94
N GLU A 58 22.13 4.96 29.76
CA GLU A 58 23.00 5.48 30.82
C GLU A 58 22.45 6.82 31.36
N ILE A 59 22.07 7.74 30.47
CA ILE A 59 21.60 9.08 30.87
C ILE A 59 20.09 9.17 31.14
N ARG A 60 19.33 8.15 30.68
CA ARG A 60 17.87 8.17 30.65
C ARG A 60 17.23 8.40 32.01
N ARG A 61 17.82 7.82 33.08
CA ARG A 61 17.27 7.88 34.43
C ARG A 61 17.28 9.30 34.98
N GLU A 62 18.36 10.01 34.72
CA GLU A 62 18.57 11.38 35.20
C GLU A 62 17.91 12.42 34.31
N GLN A 63 18.16 12.32 32.99
CA GLN A 63 17.75 13.38 32.07
C GLN A 63 16.31 13.19 31.52
N PHE A 64 15.81 11.95 31.43
CA PHE A 64 14.52 11.67 30.78
C PHE A 64 13.63 10.71 31.60
N PRO A 65 13.40 10.92 32.91
CA PRO A 65 12.69 10.00 33.80
C PRO A 65 11.25 9.71 33.32
N TRP A 66 10.59 10.68 32.71
CA TRP A 66 9.24 10.54 32.15
C TRP A 66 9.12 9.45 31.07
N THR A 67 10.23 9.05 30.42
CA THR A 67 10.21 7.98 29.43
C THR A 67 9.94 6.60 30.05
N TRP A 68 10.05 6.47 31.37
CA TRP A 68 9.71 5.26 32.10
C TRP A 68 8.20 5.11 32.37
N GLU A 69 7.39 6.14 32.14
CA GLU A 69 5.93 6.06 32.33
C GLU A 69 5.24 5.17 31.29
N VAL A 70 5.90 4.84 30.22
CA VAL A 70 5.35 4.03 29.11
C VAL A 70 6.15 2.73 28.89
N THR A 71 5.65 1.86 28.00
CA THR A 71 6.33 0.60 27.65
C THR A 71 7.77 0.82 27.20
N LYS A 72 8.68 -0.11 27.56
CA LYS A 72 10.10 -0.06 27.19
C LYS A 72 10.29 0.09 25.67
N ASN A 73 9.46 -0.56 24.87
CA ASN A 73 9.60 -0.54 23.41
C ASN A 73 9.33 0.83 22.79
N ALA A 74 8.60 1.73 23.48
CA ALA A 74 8.45 3.11 23.02
C ALA A 74 9.79 3.86 22.95
N SER A 75 10.76 3.46 23.80
CA SER A 75 12.12 4.01 23.80
C SER A 75 13.11 3.15 23.01
N ASP A 76 12.97 1.83 23.01
CA ASP A 76 13.95 0.92 22.40
C ASP A 76 13.82 0.82 20.88
N GLN A 77 12.60 0.69 20.39
CA GLN A 77 12.33 0.49 18.96
C GLN A 77 12.82 1.65 18.07
N PRO A 78 12.75 2.93 18.45
CA PRO A 78 13.24 4.03 17.63
C PRO A 78 14.70 3.90 17.22
N PHE A 79 15.57 3.33 18.04
CA PHE A 79 16.98 3.09 17.69
C PHE A 79 17.11 2.07 16.57
N LEU A 80 16.39 0.96 16.66
CA LEU A 80 16.37 -0.07 15.63
C LEU A 80 15.78 0.45 14.31
N ASP A 81 14.69 1.21 14.40
CA ASP A 81 14.06 1.86 13.24
C ASP A 81 15.02 2.86 12.58
N LEU A 82 15.78 3.64 13.35
CA LEU A 82 16.79 4.58 12.86
C LEU A 82 17.96 3.87 12.19
N GLY A 83 18.49 2.81 12.80
CA GLY A 83 19.55 2.01 12.21
C GLY A 83 19.15 1.41 10.85
N LYS A 84 17.93 0.83 10.77
CA LYS A 84 17.37 0.35 9.49
C LYS A 84 17.23 1.48 8.46
N ALA A 85 16.82 2.68 8.88
CA ALA A 85 16.66 3.82 8.00
C ALA A 85 18.02 4.32 7.43
N PHE A 86 19.07 4.37 8.25
CA PHE A 86 20.43 4.69 7.77
C PHE A 86 21.00 3.60 6.87
N THR A 87 20.79 2.32 7.20
CA THR A 87 21.20 1.21 6.31
C THR A 87 20.54 1.31 4.94
N ALA A 88 19.25 1.65 4.88
CA ALA A 88 18.54 1.85 3.62
C ALA A 88 19.04 3.10 2.87
N PHE A 89 19.39 4.17 3.59
CA PHE A 89 19.98 5.38 3.02
C PHE A 89 21.35 5.11 2.38
N PHE A 90 22.26 4.46 3.10
CA PHE A 90 23.59 4.13 2.58
C PHE A 90 23.56 3.16 1.40
N LYS A 91 22.52 2.32 1.31
CA LYS A 91 22.26 1.46 0.13
C LYS A 91 21.56 2.22 -1.04
N GLY A 92 21.41 3.54 -0.96
CA GLY A 92 20.75 4.35 -2.01
C GLY A 92 19.24 4.12 -2.15
N LYS A 93 18.62 3.31 -1.27
CA LYS A 93 17.19 2.95 -1.37
C LYS A 93 16.26 4.05 -0.88
N THR A 94 16.72 4.90 0.05
CA THR A 94 15.91 5.96 0.66
C THR A 94 16.69 7.26 0.81
N ARG A 95 15.98 8.35 1.10
CA ARG A 95 16.61 9.62 1.50
C ARG A 95 17.12 9.54 2.93
N ARG A 96 18.06 10.45 3.30
CA ARG A 96 18.57 10.61 4.67
C ARG A 96 17.43 10.73 5.67
N PRO A 97 17.50 10.04 6.84
CA PRO A 97 16.51 10.16 7.91
C PRO A 97 16.29 11.61 8.34
N ARG A 98 15.05 11.95 8.72
CA ARG A 98 14.64 13.30 9.12
C ARG A 98 14.07 13.31 10.52
N PHE A 99 14.15 14.47 11.18
CA PHE A 99 13.47 14.72 12.44
C PHE A 99 11.95 14.57 12.30
N LYS A 100 11.33 13.97 13.31
CA LYS A 100 9.88 13.74 13.37
C LYS A 100 9.19 14.84 14.15
N SER A 101 8.11 15.43 13.61
CA SER A 101 7.28 16.39 14.31
C SER A 101 5.89 15.83 14.61
N LYS A 102 5.25 16.30 15.68
CA LYS A 102 3.89 15.90 16.05
C LYS A 102 2.86 16.21 14.94
N LYS A 103 3.10 17.27 14.18
CA LYS A 103 2.20 17.74 13.11
C LYS A 103 2.29 16.90 11.85
N HIS A 104 3.49 16.48 11.46
CA HIS A 104 3.73 15.85 10.15
C HIS A 104 3.97 14.35 10.21
N CYS A 105 4.25 13.79 11.40
CA CYS A 105 4.52 12.37 11.53
C CYS A 105 3.33 11.63 12.13
N ARG A 106 3.13 10.38 11.67
CA ARG A 106 2.14 9.49 12.26
C ARG A 106 2.52 9.18 13.71
N GLN A 107 1.57 9.36 14.63
CA GLN A 107 1.74 8.95 16.02
C GLN A 107 1.71 7.43 16.08
N SER A 108 2.80 6.82 16.51
CA SER A 108 2.90 5.36 16.64
C SER A 108 3.99 4.94 17.61
N PHE A 109 3.83 3.75 18.19
CA PHE A 109 4.85 3.05 18.96
C PHE A 109 4.73 1.55 18.73
N TYR A 110 5.78 0.81 19.05
CA TYR A 110 5.87 -0.63 18.84
C TYR A 110 5.75 -1.37 20.18
N LEU A 111 5.24 -2.58 20.12
CA LEU A 111 5.19 -3.57 21.20
C LEU A 111 5.82 -4.85 20.67
N ALA A 112 6.87 -5.34 21.32
CA ALA A 112 7.44 -6.63 21.00
C ALA A 112 6.51 -7.76 21.49
N ASN A 113 6.73 -8.97 21.02
CA ASN A 113 5.90 -10.12 21.35
C ASN A 113 5.87 -10.43 22.86
N ASP A 114 6.99 -10.17 23.58
CA ASP A 114 7.09 -10.30 25.04
C ASP A 114 6.40 -9.16 25.83
N GLN A 115 5.84 -8.19 25.15
CA GLN A 115 5.23 -6.98 25.74
C GLN A 115 3.74 -6.84 25.37
N LEU A 116 3.11 -7.90 24.96
CA LEU A 116 1.69 -7.92 24.69
C LEU A 116 1.09 -9.31 24.94
N GLU A 117 -0.16 -9.31 25.37
CA GLU A 117 -0.98 -10.51 25.42
C GLU A 117 -2.29 -10.25 24.67
N LEU A 118 -2.84 -11.31 24.08
CA LEU A 118 -4.11 -11.23 23.36
C LEU A 118 -5.16 -12.03 24.11
N GLY A 119 -6.28 -11.38 24.42
CA GLY A 119 -7.48 -12.00 24.96
C GLY A 119 -8.64 -11.89 23.99
N ASP A 120 -9.83 -12.33 24.41
CA ASP A 120 -11.04 -12.15 23.64
C ASP A 120 -11.37 -10.68 23.47
N HIS A 121 -11.39 -10.19 22.22
CA HIS A 121 -11.63 -8.80 21.86
C HIS A 121 -10.77 -7.76 22.61
N ARG A 122 -9.60 -8.13 23.13
CA ARG A 122 -8.74 -7.20 23.88
C ARG A 122 -7.26 -7.53 23.76
N ILE A 123 -6.43 -6.51 23.95
CA ILE A 123 -4.97 -6.60 24.00
C ILE A 123 -4.47 -6.04 25.32
N TRP A 124 -3.58 -6.79 25.99
CA TRP A 124 -2.90 -6.29 27.19
C TRP A 124 -1.60 -5.57 26.80
N ILE A 125 -1.36 -4.44 27.47
CA ILE A 125 -0.20 -3.58 27.22
C ILE A 125 0.45 -3.24 28.55
N PRO A 126 1.78 -3.36 28.70
CA PRO A 126 2.47 -3.05 29.95
C PRO A 126 2.18 -1.65 30.43
N LYS A 127 1.99 -1.50 31.74
CA LYS A 127 1.67 -0.22 32.43
C LYS A 127 0.33 0.41 32.07
N LEU A 128 -0.48 -0.27 31.26
CA LEU A 128 -1.79 0.20 30.84
C LEU A 128 -2.92 -0.81 31.13
N GLY A 129 -2.59 -2.10 31.05
CA GLY A 129 -3.57 -3.17 31.17
C GLY A 129 -4.32 -3.46 29.86
N TRP A 130 -5.53 -4.01 30.00
CA TRP A 130 -6.36 -4.45 28.87
C TRP A 130 -7.02 -3.30 28.12
N VAL A 131 -6.93 -3.34 26.81
CA VAL A 131 -7.57 -2.39 25.89
C VAL A 131 -8.47 -3.14 24.92
N ASN A 132 -9.70 -2.69 24.75
CA ASN A 132 -10.67 -3.33 23.87
C ASN A 132 -10.33 -3.14 22.39
N MET A 133 -10.52 -4.21 21.62
CA MET A 133 -10.39 -4.27 20.18
C MET A 133 -11.76 -4.44 19.50
N ALA A 134 -11.91 -3.92 18.30
CA ALA A 134 -13.15 -4.04 17.53
C ALA A 134 -13.43 -5.47 17.05
N GLU A 135 -12.39 -6.28 16.89
CA GLU A 135 -12.47 -7.68 16.43
C GLU A 135 -11.30 -8.48 16.97
N ASN A 136 -11.40 -9.79 16.94
CA ASN A 136 -10.33 -10.70 17.29
C ASN A 136 -9.27 -10.80 16.18
N LEU A 137 -8.08 -11.29 16.55
CA LEU A 137 -7.04 -11.61 15.58
C LEU A 137 -7.52 -12.72 14.63
N ARG A 138 -7.45 -12.47 13.32
CA ARG A 138 -7.92 -13.41 12.29
C ARG A 138 -6.96 -14.58 12.03
N PHE A 139 -5.69 -14.39 12.35
CA PHE A 139 -4.65 -15.35 12.03
C PHE A 139 -4.26 -16.16 13.26
N LYS A 140 -4.20 -17.48 13.10
CA LYS A 140 -3.63 -18.39 14.10
C LYS A 140 -2.15 -18.58 13.78
N GLY A 141 -1.24 -18.17 14.67
CA GLY A 141 0.20 -18.29 14.49
C GLY A 141 0.97 -17.55 15.58
N LYS A 142 2.29 -17.55 15.48
CA LYS A 142 3.17 -16.90 16.46
C LYS A 142 3.13 -15.36 16.25
N VAL A 143 2.79 -14.63 17.29
CA VAL A 143 2.82 -13.17 17.25
C VAL A 143 4.28 -12.71 17.27
N ALA A 144 4.69 -11.98 16.23
CA ALA A 144 6.04 -11.40 16.13
C ALA A 144 6.13 -10.03 16.80
N GLY A 145 5.01 -9.34 16.97
CA GLY A 145 4.89 -8.05 17.62
C GLY A 145 3.72 -7.25 17.09
N ALA A 146 3.53 -6.05 17.63
CA ALA A 146 2.45 -5.17 17.24
C ALA A 146 2.89 -3.71 17.15
N ARG A 147 2.23 -2.93 16.28
CA ARG A 147 2.44 -1.49 16.21
C ARG A 147 1.12 -0.76 16.43
N ILE A 148 1.07 0.06 17.47
CA ILE A 148 -0.09 0.92 17.73
C ILE A 148 0.09 2.23 17.00
N THR A 149 -0.95 2.66 16.26
CA THR A 149 -0.92 3.84 15.40
C THR A 149 -2.19 4.65 15.53
N LYS A 150 -2.08 5.98 15.47
CA LYS A 150 -3.24 6.88 15.36
C LYS A 150 -3.50 7.21 13.88
N THR A 151 -4.72 6.99 13.44
CA THR A 151 -5.18 7.39 12.10
C THR A 151 -6.50 8.12 12.23
N ALA A 152 -6.61 9.31 11.64
CA ALA A 152 -7.70 10.25 11.91
C ALA A 152 -7.78 10.60 13.42
N ASP A 153 -8.80 10.18 14.10
CA ASP A 153 -8.94 10.33 15.56
C ASP A 153 -9.08 8.99 16.31
N TRP A 154 -8.83 7.88 15.59
CA TRP A 154 -8.89 6.52 16.13
C TRP A 154 -7.51 5.92 16.32
N TRP A 155 -7.42 4.99 17.26
CA TRP A 155 -6.24 4.18 17.47
C TRP A 155 -6.45 2.80 16.86
N PHE A 156 -5.38 2.26 16.29
CA PHE A 156 -5.35 0.94 15.69
C PHE A 156 -4.13 0.19 16.18
N VAL A 157 -4.27 -1.10 16.37
CA VAL A 157 -3.15 -2.04 16.52
C VAL A 157 -2.97 -2.80 15.21
N SER A 158 -1.73 -2.91 14.74
CA SER A 158 -1.36 -3.79 13.64
C SER A 158 -0.51 -4.91 14.22
N ILE A 159 -1.09 -6.09 14.36
CA ILE A 159 -0.47 -7.29 14.94
C ILE A 159 0.17 -8.08 13.81
N GLN A 160 1.46 -8.36 13.94
CA GLN A 160 2.25 -9.16 12.99
C GLN A 160 2.26 -10.60 13.49
N VAL A 161 1.90 -11.53 12.60
CA VAL A 161 1.81 -12.95 12.89
C VAL A 161 2.66 -13.73 11.89
N GLU A 162 3.51 -14.59 12.40
CA GLU A 162 4.26 -15.57 11.61
C GLU A 162 3.33 -16.74 11.32
N LEU A 163 3.10 -17.00 10.04
CA LEU A 163 2.32 -18.12 9.55
C LEU A 163 3.24 -19.10 8.84
N PRO A 164 2.91 -20.41 8.82
CA PRO A 164 3.56 -21.35 7.94
C PRO A 164 3.56 -20.84 6.50
N ASP A 165 4.59 -21.15 5.75
CA ASP A 165 4.58 -20.90 4.33
C ASP A 165 3.61 -21.89 3.69
N ALA A 166 2.52 -21.38 3.13
CA ALA A 166 1.62 -22.22 2.34
C ALA A 166 2.37 -22.65 1.08
N LEU A 167 2.29 -23.94 0.73
CA LEU A 167 2.78 -24.41 -0.56
C LEU A 167 1.97 -23.69 -1.65
N PRO A 168 2.62 -22.94 -2.53
CA PRO A 168 1.91 -22.19 -3.54
C PRO A 168 1.32 -23.15 -4.56
N GLU A 169 0.03 -23.07 -4.76
CA GLU A 169 -0.65 -23.74 -5.87
C GLU A 169 -0.34 -22.99 -7.16
N LYS A 170 0.43 -23.61 -8.06
CA LYS A 170 0.73 -23.02 -9.37
C LYS A 170 -0.53 -23.07 -10.22
N LYS A 171 -1.02 -21.90 -10.63
CA LYS A 171 -2.15 -21.77 -11.56
C LYS A 171 -1.61 -21.54 -12.97
N PRO A 172 -2.09 -22.29 -13.96
CA PRO A 172 -1.59 -22.16 -15.35
C PRO A 172 -2.08 -20.89 -16.03
N ALA A 173 -3.22 -20.33 -15.60
CA ALA A 173 -3.85 -19.20 -16.27
C ALA A 173 -3.02 -17.91 -16.17
N ALA A 174 -2.91 -17.21 -17.30
CA ALA A 174 -2.24 -15.92 -17.42
C ALA A 174 -3.24 -14.82 -17.83
N VAL A 175 -2.99 -13.56 -17.43
CA VAL A 175 -3.80 -12.41 -17.82
C VAL A 175 -2.92 -11.17 -17.99
N GLY A 176 -3.17 -10.41 -19.06
CA GLY A 176 -2.64 -9.05 -19.24
C GLY A 176 -3.64 -8.03 -18.67
N ILE A 177 -3.13 -7.00 -18.03
CA ILE A 177 -3.96 -5.96 -17.42
C ILE A 177 -3.46 -4.58 -17.86
N ASP A 178 -4.28 -3.87 -18.58
CA ASP A 178 -4.13 -2.42 -18.79
C ASP A 178 -4.80 -1.66 -17.65
N VAL A 179 -4.07 -0.72 -17.01
CA VAL A 179 -4.56 0.05 -15.86
C VAL A 179 -4.71 1.52 -16.20
N GLY A 180 -5.91 2.05 -15.97
CA GLY A 180 -6.29 3.37 -16.45
C GLY A 180 -7.06 4.24 -15.42
N LEU A 181 -7.51 5.40 -15.90
CA LEU A 181 -8.33 6.33 -15.14
C LEU A 181 -9.82 6.19 -15.44
N ASN A 182 -10.20 5.86 -16.67
CA ASN A 182 -11.59 5.63 -17.06
C ASN A 182 -12.10 4.35 -16.43
N ARG A 183 -11.49 3.25 -16.82
CA ARG A 183 -11.56 1.98 -16.05
C ARG A 183 -10.32 1.86 -15.18
N LEU A 184 -10.48 1.26 -14.01
CA LEU A 184 -9.37 1.00 -13.10
C LEU A 184 -8.41 -0.06 -13.68
N ALA A 185 -8.98 -1.05 -14.37
CA ALA A 185 -8.26 -2.10 -15.06
C ALA A 185 -9.12 -2.65 -16.21
N THR A 186 -8.49 -3.00 -17.34
CA THR A 186 -9.06 -3.79 -18.43
C THR A 186 -8.23 -5.05 -18.58
N LEU A 187 -8.88 -6.21 -18.51
CA LEU A 187 -8.23 -7.52 -18.58
C LEU A 187 -8.21 -8.05 -20.02
N SER A 188 -7.22 -8.85 -20.35
CA SER A 188 -7.14 -9.55 -21.65
C SER A 188 -8.25 -10.58 -21.87
N THR A 189 -9.06 -10.85 -20.84
CA THR A 189 -10.31 -11.63 -20.95
C THR A 189 -11.50 -10.82 -21.43
N GLY A 190 -11.36 -9.51 -21.67
CA GLY A 190 -12.43 -8.58 -22.02
C GLY A 190 -13.13 -7.94 -20.80
N GLU A 191 -12.84 -8.39 -19.59
CA GLU A 191 -13.44 -7.81 -18.40
C GLU A 191 -12.90 -6.39 -18.12
N GLY A 192 -13.81 -5.42 -17.94
CA GLY A 192 -13.50 -4.07 -17.50
C GLY A 192 -13.85 -3.85 -16.03
N VAL A 193 -12.91 -3.33 -15.25
CA VAL A 193 -13.12 -2.97 -13.84
C VAL A 193 -13.29 -1.46 -13.71
N GLU A 194 -14.46 -1.03 -13.26
CA GLU A 194 -14.81 0.40 -13.17
C GLU A 194 -13.99 1.14 -12.10
N ASN A 195 -13.63 2.39 -12.42
CA ASN A 195 -12.99 3.28 -11.46
C ASN A 195 -14.05 4.03 -10.64
N GLN A 196 -14.20 3.65 -9.39
CA GLN A 196 -15.23 4.20 -8.48
C GLN A 196 -15.04 5.68 -8.11
N ALA A 197 -13.86 6.26 -8.36
CA ALA A 197 -13.54 7.67 -8.15
C ALA A 197 -14.04 8.24 -6.80
N PHE A 198 -13.78 7.53 -5.70
CA PHE A 198 -14.32 7.84 -4.36
C PHE A 198 -14.01 9.25 -3.86
N LEU A 199 -12.83 9.79 -4.20
CA LEU A 199 -12.50 11.17 -3.86
C LEU A 199 -13.38 12.15 -4.64
N LYS A 200 -13.61 11.91 -5.94
CA LYS A 200 -14.44 12.76 -6.79
C LYS A 200 -15.86 12.87 -6.21
N THR A 201 -16.47 11.74 -5.83
CA THR A 201 -17.81 11.71 -5.22
C THR A 201 -17.87 12.40 -3.86
N ALA A 202 -16.77 12.33 -3.08
CA ALA A 202 -16.69 12.95 -1.75
C ALA A 202 -16.28 14.45 -1.78
N LEU A 203 -15.87 15.00 -2.93
CA LEU A 203 -15.28 16.36 -3.02
C LEU A 203 -16.19 17.45 -2.45
N LYS A 204 -17.50 17.42 -2.69
CA LYS A 204 -18.46 18.42 -2.17
C LYS A 204 -18.44 18.42 -0.64
N LYS A 205 -18.53 17.23 -0.03
CA LYS A 205 -18.50 17.06 1.45
C LYS A 205 -17.15 17.49 2.03
N LEU A 206 -16.04 17.14 1.38
CA LEU A 206 -14.70 17.55 1.81
C LEU A 206 -14.50 19.08 1.73
N ARG A 207 -14.94 19.72 0.66
CA ARG A 207 -14.86 21.19 0.53
C ARG A 207 -15.65 21.89 1.64
N GLN A 208 -16.87 21.43 1.92
CA GLN A 208 -17.68 21.98 3.02
C GLN A 208 -17.02 21.78 4.38
N ALA A 209 -16.51 20.60 4.66
CA ALA A 209 -15.81 20.30 5.93
C ALA A 209 -14.53 21.15 6.08
N ASN A 210 -13.73 21.31 5.02
CA ASN A 210 -12.56 22.18 5.02
C ASN A 210 -12.95 23.66 5.22
N LYS A 211 -14.00 24.16 4.55
CA LYS A 211 -14.49 25.53 4.74
C LYS A 211 -14.91 25.78 6.21
N ARG A 212 -15.60 24.81 6.84
CA ARG A 212 -15.93 24.87 8.27
C ARG A 212 -14.68 24.89 9.14
N LEU A 213 -13.67 24.05 8.85
CA LEU A 213 -12.41 23.99 9.58
C LEU A 213 -11.65 25.33 9.52
N HIS A 214 -11.55 25.93 8.33
CA HIS A 214 -10.82 27.18 8.13
C HIS A 214 -11.47 28.39 8.82
N ARG A 215 -12.80 28.41 8.96
CA ARG A 215 -13.54 29.45 9.66
C ARG A 215 -13.43 29.42 11.19
N ARG A 216 -12.88 28.34 11.78
CA ARG A 216 -12.78 28.18 13.24
C ARG A 216 -11.45 28.75 13.75
N LYS A 217 -11.51 29.44 14.91
CA LYS A 217 -10.35 30.01 15.60
C LYS A 217 -9.30 28.92 15.88
N LEU A 218 -8.04 29.22 15.58
CA LEU A 218 -6.90 28.35 15.90
C LEU A 218 -6.86 28.03 17.39
N GLY A 219 -6.60 26.77 17.74
CA GLY A 219 -6.55 26.31 19.13
C GLY A 219 -7.92 26.02 19.77
N SER A 220 -9.05 26.42 19.16
CA SER A 220 -10.36 26.22 19.77
C SER A 220 -10.83 24.75 19.72
N LYS A 221 -11.62 24.32 20.73
CA LYS A 221 -12.28 23.00 20.77
C LYS A 221 -13.13 22.73 19.51
N ASN A 222 -13.80 23.78 18.99
CA ASN A 222 -14.61 23.68 17.77
C ASN A 222 -13.76 23.46 16.51
N ARG A 223 -12.55 24.05 16.43
CA ARG A 223 -11.62 23.76 15.36
C ARG A 223 -11.12 22.32 15.39
N GLU A 224 -10.84 21.81 16.60
CA GLU A 224 -10.41 20.42 16.77
C GLU A 224 -11.53 19.44 16.35
N LYS A 225 -12.80 19.70 16.69
CA LYS A 225 -13.96 18.92 16.21
C LYS A 225 -14.03 18.92 14.68
N ALA A 226 -13.91 20.11 14.06
CA ALA A 226 -13.92 20.23 12.59
C ALA A 226 -12.72 19.51 11.93
N ARG A 227 -11.53 19.58 12.53
CA ARG A 227 -10.33 18.85 12.06
C ARG A 227 -10.55 17.33 12.08
N LYS A 228 -11.14 16.80 13.15
CA LYS A 228 -11.50 15.38 13.26
C LYS A 228 -12.51 14.98 12.17
N GLN A 229 -13.50 15.81 11.87
CA GLN A 229 -14.48 15.55 10.82
C GLN A 229 -13.81 15.43 9.44
N VAL A 230 -12.91 16.36 9.08
CA VAL A 230 -12.14 16.28 7.83
C VAL A 230 -11.29 14.99 7.80
N ALA A 231 -10.60 14.67 8.89
CA ALA A 231 -9.76 13.48 8.98
C ALA A 231 -10.59 12.17 8.81
N ARG A 232 -11.79 12.10 9.39
CA ARG A 232 -12.71 10.97 9.24
C ARG A 232 -13.19 10.80 7.80
N LEU A 233 -13.48 11.89 7.09
CA LEU A 233 -13.88 11.84 5.68
C LEU A 233 -12.74 11.28 4.80
N HIS A 234 -11.51 11.76 4.98
CA HIS A 234 -10.35 11.20 4.28
C HIS A 234 -10.11 9.73 4.60
N TYR A 235 -10.26 9.35 5.87
CA TYR A 235 -10.13 7.95 6.30
C TYR A 235 -11.18 7.06 5.61
N ARG A 236 -12.46 7.50 5.57
CA ARG A 236 -13.52 6.77 4.87
C ARG A 236 -13.22 6.55 3.39
N ILE A 237 -12.76 7.60 2.68
CA ILE A 237 -12.36 7.49 1.27
C ILE A 237 -11.23 6.45 1.11
N THR A 238 -10.23 6.48 2.01
CA THR A 238 -9.15 5.50 1.99
C THR A 238 -9.65 4.08 2.20
N CYS A 239 -10.57 3.86 3.14
CA CYS A 239 -11.13 2.53 3.40
C CYS A 239 -11.94 2.00 2.21
N LEU A 240 -12.79 2.83 1.59
CA LEU A 240 -13.56 2.43 0.41
C LEU A 240 -12.64 2.04 -0.76
N ARG A 241 -11.61 2.85 -0.99
CA ARG A 241 -10.60 2.56 -2.01
C ARG A 241 -9.85 1.26 -1.73
N ASP A 242 -9.35 1.11 -0.50
CA ASP A 242 -8.65 -0.09 -0.08
C ASP A 242 -9.52 -1.35 -0.19
N ASP A 243 -10.81 -1.28 0.13
CA ASP A 243 -11.75 -2.40 0.00
C ASP A 243 -11.85 -2.88 -1.45
N VAL A 244 -12.10 -1.98 -2.40
CA VAL A 244 -12.16 -2.34 -3.83
C VAL A 244 -10.83 -2.93 -4.31
N LEU A 245 -9.71 -2.27 -3.98
CA LEU A 245 -8.40 -2.76 -4.40
C LEU A 245 -8.06 -4.13 -3.79
N HIS A 246 -8.41 -4.37 -2.53
CA HIS A 246 -8.19 -5.66 -1.90
C HIS A 246 -9.06 -6.77 -2.48
N LYS A 247 -10.34 -6.49 -2.79
CA LYS A 247 -11.25 -7.45 -3.43
C LYS A 247 -10.74 -7.82 -4.82
N LEU A 248 -10.48 -6.82 -5.67
CA LEU A 248 -9.94 -7.02 -7.01
C LEU A 248 -8.63 -7.83 -7.00
N THR A 249 -7.65 -7.38 -6.23
CA THR A 249 -6.34 -8.04 -6.21
C THR A 249 -6.37 -9.43 -5.58
N THR A 250 -7.32 -9.72 -4.67
CA THR A 250 -7.51 -11.08 -4.14
C THR A 250 -8.11 -11.98 -5.21
N ARG A 251 -9.14 -11.53 -5.92
CA ARG A 251 -9.78 -12.28 -7.01
C ARG A 251 -8.74 -12.60 -8.10
N LEU A 252 -8.01 -11.60 -8.61
CA LEU A 252 -6.98 -11.80 -9.63
C LEU A 252 -5.90 -12.79 -9.17
N ALA A 253 -5.39 -12.66 -7.96
CA ALA A 253 -4.38 -13.57 -7.43
C ALA A 253 -4.93 -14.98 -7.12
N ASN A 254 -6.25 -15.15 -7.01
CA ASN A 254 -6.88 -16.47 -6.90
C ASN A 254 -7.10 -17.12 -8.26
N CYS A 255 -7.34 -16.36 -9.32
CA CYS A 255 -7.63 -16.88 -10.65
C CYS A 255 -6.38 -17.16 -11.49
N TYR A 256 -5.35 -16.29 -11.39
CA TYR A 256 -4.21 -16.30 -12.32
C TYR A 256 -2.89 -16.62 -11.63
N GLY A 257 -2.04 -17.39 -12.31
CA GLY A 257 -0.66 -17.64 -11.91
C GLY A 257 0.32 -16.62 -12.44
N ILE A 258 0.01 -15.98 -13.58
CA ILE A 258 0.85 -14.96 -14.22
C ILE A 258 -0.02 -13.74 -14.51
N ILE A 259 0.46 -12.56 -14.14
CA ILE A 259 -0.18 -11.27 -14.43
C ILE A 259 0.81 -10.36 -15.13
N GLY A 260 0.50 -9.98 -16.38
CA GLY A 260 1.21 -8.95 -17.13
C GLY A 260 0.72 -7.55 -16.74
N LEU A 261 1.63 -6.59 -16.50
CA LEU A 261 1.30 -5.20 -16.16
C LEU A 261 2.29 -4.25 -16.84
N GLU A 262 1.85 -3.05 -17.20
CA GLU A 262 2.76 -1.97 -17.62
C GLU A 262 3.61 -1.42 -16.46
N ASP A 263 4.88 -1.05 -16.74
CA ASP A 263 5.71 -0.30 -15.80
C ASP A 263 5.40 1.21 -15.86
N LEU A 264 4.29 1.60 -15.28
CA LEU A 264 3.84 3.00 -15.31
C LEU A 264 4.77 3.94 -14.52
N ASN A 265 5.12 5.08 -15.10
CA ASN A 265 5.80 6.16 -14.39
C ASN A 265 4.84 6.93 -13.46
N LEU A 266 4.42 6.29 -12.38
CA LEU A 266 3.47 6.88 -11.43
C LEU A 266 3.93 8.22 -10.84
N LYS A 267 5.24 8.42 -10.67
CA LYS A 267 5.79 9.70 -10.18
C LYS A 267 5.62 10.81 -11.22
N GLY A 268 5.79 10.51 -12.49
CA GLY A 268 5.56 11.44 -13.60
C GLY A 268 4.07 11.79 -13.73
N LEU A 269 3.20 10.78 -13.69
CA LEU A 269 1.75 10.95 -13.77
C LEU A 269 1.19 11.83 -12.64
N LEU A 270 1.72 11.71 -11.42
CA LEU A 270 1.33 12.55 -10.29
C LEU A 270 1.85 14.01 -10.38
N LYS A 271 2.79 14.32 -11.27
CA LYS A 271 3.23 15.69 -11.55
C LYS A 271 2.30 16.42 -12.52
N ASN A 272 1.51 15.72 -13.29
CA ASN A 272 0.54 16.31 -14.21
C ASN A 272 -0.58 17.01 -13.41
N ARG A 273 -0.60 18.35 -13.41
CA ARG A 273 -1.54 19.17 -12.61
C ARG A 273 -3.01 18.88 -12.92
N LYS A 274 -3.35 18.53 -14.18
CA LYS A 274 -4.73 18.24 -14.61
C LYS A 274 -5.19 16.85 -14.10
N LEU A 275 -4.34 15.84 -14.13
CA LEU A 275 -4.69 14.45 -13.89
C LEU A 275 -4.20 13.92 -12.52
N ALA A 276 -3.30 14.62 -11.81
CA ALA A 276 -2.72 14.16 -10.54
C ALA A 276 -3.76 13.74 -9.49
N ARG A 277 -4.90 14.45 -9.42
CA ARG A 277 -5.99 14.10 -8.50
C ARG A 277 -6.63 12.76 -8.88
N SER A 278 -6.91 12.53 -10.16
CA SER A 278 -7.52 11.30 -10.67
C SER A 278 -6.58 10.11 -10.48
N PHE A 279 -5.29 10.26 -10.79
CA PHE A 279 -4.28 9.22 -10.51
C PHE A 279 -4.11 8.93 -9.02
N SER A 280 -4.15 9.96 -8.18
CA SER A 280 -4.14 9.79 -6.72
C SER A 280 -5.40 9.09 -6.23
N ASP A 281 -6.55 9.33 -6.84
CA ASP A 281 -7.82 8.69 -6.48
C ASP A 281 -7.86 7.23 -6.93
N ALA A 282 -7.44 6.92 -8.14
CA ALA A 282 -7.32 5.54 -8.64
C ALA A 282 -6.31 4.68 -7.84
N ALA A 283 -5.32 5.33 -7.21
CA ALA A 283 -4.30 4.69 -6.37
C ALA A 283 -3.56 3.52 -7.05
N LEU A 284 -3.25 3.66 -8.36
CA LEU A 284 -2.63 2.61 -9.20
C LEU A 284 -1.36 2.00 -8.57
N GLY A 285 -0.52 2.82 -7.93
CA GLY A 285 0.66 2.31 -7.23
C GLY A 285 0.33 1.35 -6.08
N ARG A 286 -0.81 1.55 -5.41
CA ARG A 286 -1.28 0.63 -4.37
C ARG A 286 -1.84 -0.65 -4.97
N LEU A 287 -2.57 -0.55 -6.09
CA LEU A 287 -3.04 -1.70 -6.86
C LEU A 287 -1.87 -2.62 -7.23
N VAL A 288 -0.84 -2.07 -7.90
CA VAL A 288 0.35 -2.83 -8.31
C VAL A 288 1.06 -3.48 -7.11
N ASN A 289 1.27 -2.74 -6.02
CA ASN A 289 1.92 -3.28 -4.83
C ASN A 289 1.10 -4.40 -4.16
N LEU A 290 -0.23 -4.29 -4.14
CA LEU A 290 -1.10 -5.32 -3.61
C LEU A 290 -1.09 -6.56 -4.50
N LEU A 291 -1.11 -6.41 -5.83
CA LEU A 291 -0.99 -7.52 -6.77
C LEU A 291 0.33 -8.25 -6.57
N MET A 292 1.47 -7.54 -6.62
CA MET A 292 2.79 -8.13 -6.42
C MET A 292 2.85 -8.95 -5.12
N SER A 293 2.43 -8.34 -3.99
CA SER A 293 2.48 -9.00 -2.69
C SER A 293 1.55 -10.22 -2.60
N LYS A 294 0.35 -10.17 -3.20
CA LYS A 294 -0.59 -11.29 -3.15
C LYS A 294 -0.23 -12.41 -4.12
N MET A 295 0.31 -12.08 -5.29
CA MET A 295 0.83 -13.07 -6.23
C MET A 295 2.01 -13.81 -5.63
N GLU A 296 3.00 -13.10 -5.07
CA GLU A 296 4.13 -13.70 -4.36
C GLU A 296 3.67 -14.66 -3.24
N GLN A 297 2.69 -14.25 -2.42
CA GLN A 297 2.14 -15.08 -1.36
C GLN A 297 1.44 -16.37 -1.85
N ARG A 298 1.03 -16.42 -3.12
CA ARG A 298 0.35 -17.55 -3.75
C ARG A 298 1.22 -18.29 -4.75
N GLY A 299 2.50 -17.97 -4.83
CA GLY A 299 3.44 -18.58 -5.80
C GLY A 299 3.20 -18.17 -7.25
N GLY A 300 2.39 -17.13 -7.47
CA GLY A 300 2.21 -16.51 -8.78
C GLY A 300 3.26 -15.44 -9.06
N GLN A 301 3.29 -14.97 -10.29
CA GLN A 301 4.24 -13.98 -10.78
C GLN A 301 3.53 -12.77 -11.37
N VAL A 302 4.05 -11.57 -11.10
CA VAL A 302 3.69 -10.34 -11.82
C VAL A 302 4.85 -9.96 -12.71
N GLN A 303 4.64 -10.04 -14.02
CA GLN A 303 5.61 -9.62 -15.03
C GLN A 303 5.30 -8.20 -15.49
N LYS A 304 6.24 -7.29 -15.30
CA LYS A 304 6.13 -5.93 -15.82
C LYS A 304 6.67 -5.86 -17.24
N VAL A 305 5.85 -5.27 -18.11
CA VAL A 305 6.21 -4.95 -19.48
C VAL A 305 6.93 -3.59 -19.52
N GLY A 306 7.87 -3.43 -20.43
CA GLY A 306 8.69 -2.22 -20.54
C GLY A 306 7.84 -0.95 -20.70
N ARG A 307 8.27 0.13 -20.07
CA ARG A 307 7.54 1.42 -20.02
C ARG A 307 7.20 2.01 -21.40
N PHE A 308 8.03 1.75 -22.38
CA PHE A 308 7.90 2.28 -23.73
C PHE A 308 7.35 1.25 -24.72
N PHE A 309 6.87 0.12 -24.22
CA PHE A 309 6.21 -0.86 -25.05
C PHE A 309 4.89 -0.28 -25.59
N PRO A 310 4.70 -0.26 -26.93
CA PRO A 310 3.57 0.42 -27.56
C PRO A 310 2.27 -0.41 -27.49
N SER A 311 1.85 -0.81 -26.29
CA SER A 311 0.73 -1.72 -26.04
C SER A 311 -0.58 -1.23 -26.67
N SER A 312 -0.87 0.08 -26.58
CA SER A 312 -2.13 0.66 -27.06
C SER A 312 -2.16 1.03 -28.54
N THR A 313 -0.99 1.16 -29.19
CA THR A 313 -0.86 1.56 -30.60
C THR A 313 -0.52 0.41 -31.54
N THR A 314 -0.34 -0.81 -31.02
CA THR A 314 0.01 -2.00 -31.79
C THR A 314 -1.18 -2.96 -31.85
N CYS A 315 -1.45 -3.53 -33.02
CA CYS A 315 -2.46 -4.58 -33.16
C CYS A 315 -2.00 -5.87 -32.46
N HIS A 316 -2.83 -6.40 -31.56
CA HIS A 316 -2.49 -7.61 -30.81
C HIS A 316 -2.36 -8.87 -31.69
N ALA A 317 -3.03 -8.90 -32.86
CA ALA A 317 -3.08 -10.07 -33.72
C ALA A 317 -1.92 -10.08 -34.74
N CYS A 318 -1.58 -8.94 -35.36
CA CYS A 318 -0.60 -8.92 -36.46
C CYS A 318 0.63 -8.05 -36.16
N GLY A 319 0.68 -7.32 -35.05
CA GLY A 319 1.79 -6.44 -34.72
C GLY A 319 1.83 -5.11 -35.50
N TRP A 320 0.87 -4.86 -36.41
CA TRP A 320 0.79 -3.58 -37.13
C TRP A 320 0.65 -2.42 -36.14
N LYS A 321 1.39 -1.32 -36.39
CA LYS A 321 1.44 -0.18 -35.48
C LYS A 321 0.71 1.02 -36.08
N TRP A 322 -0.24 1.59 -35.32
CA TRP A 322 -0.95 2.82 -35.65
C TRP A 322 -0.16 4.03 -35.15
N GLU A 323 0.62 4.66 -36.04
CA GLU A 323 1.51 5.76 -35.65
C GLU A 323 0.77 7.08 -35.35
N GLU A 324 -0.36 7.33 -36.03
CA GLU A 324 -1.15 8.55 -35.89
C GLU A 324 -2.19 8.49 -34.75
N MET A 325 -2.18 7.43 -33.95
CA MET A 325 -3.15 7.26 -32.86
C MET A 325 -2.99 8.31 -31.77
N HIS A 326 -4.05 9.06 -31.49
CA HIS A 326 -4.09 10.05 -30.43
C HIS A 326 -4.46 9.44 -29.05
N LEU A 327 -4.04 10.10 -27.96
CA LEU A 327 -4.40 9.70 -26.60
C LEU A 327 -5.90 9.76 -26.31
N SER A 328 -6.66 10.55 -27.10
CA SER A 328 -8.11 10.65 -27.03
C SER A 328 -8.85 9.47 -27.61
N ASP A 329 -8.22 8.74 -28.54
CA ASP A 329 -8.85 7.65 -29.27
C ASP A 329 -9.14 6.49 -28.33
N ARG A 330 -10.33 5.94 -28.43
CA ARG A 330 -10.82 4.84 -27.59
C ARG A 330 -11.02 3.55 -28.36
N VAL A 331 -11.09 3.67 -29.67
CA VAL A 331 -11.23 2.55 -30.61
C VAL A 331 -9.91 2.38 -31.34
N PHE A 332 -9.45 1.16 -31.46
CA PHE A 332 -8.31 0.77 -32.25
C PHE A 332 -8.80 0.12 -33.54
N LEU A 333 -8.27 0.55 -34.69
CA LEU A 333 -8.57 0.01 -36.00
C LEU A 333 -7.29 -0.45 -36.68
N CYS A 334 -7.19 -1.76 -36.95
CA CYS A 334 -6.05 -2.29 -37.68
C CYS A 334 -6.16 -1.99 -39.18
N GLN A 335 -5.15 -1.37 -39.77
CA GLN A 335 -5.10 -1.04 -41.21
C GLN A 335 -4.29 -2.06 -42.05
N ASN A 336 -3.85 -3.15 -41.43
CA ASN A 336 -3.15 -4.20 -42.17
C ASN A 336 -4.15 -5.13 -42.88
N PRO A 337 -4.24 -5.12 -44.23
CA PRO A 337 -5.25 -5.90 -44.96
C PRO A 337 -5.15 -7.41 -44.76
N THR A 338 -3.99 -7.92 -44.33
CA THR A 338 -3.76 -9.38 -44.10
C THR A 338 -4.15 -9.79 -42.69
N CYS A 339 -4.57 -8.83 -41.85
CA CYS A 339 -4.93 -9.10 -40.47
C CYS A 339 -6.38 -9.60 -40.36
N THR A 340 -6.62 -10.60 -39.50
CA THR A 340 -7.98 -11.07 -39.15
C THR A 340 -8.86 -9.96 -38.55
N TYR A 341 -8.26 -8.93 -37.96
CA TYR A 341 -8.92 -7.77 -37.39
C TYR A 341 -8.80 -6.53 -38.29
N TYR A 342 -8.62 -6.68 -39.60
CA TYR A 342 -8.57 -5.59 -40.53
C TYR A 342 -9.88 -4.78 -40.49
N GLN A 343 -9.76 -3.46 -40.20
CA GLN A 343 -10.89 -2.51 -40.06
C GLN A 343 -11.96 -2.93 -39.01
N PHE A 344 -11.67 -3.88 -38.15
CA PHE A 344 -12.55 -4.25 -37.05
C PHE A 344 -12.33 -3.31 -35.87
N GLU A 345 -13.42 -2.72 -35.36
CA GLU A 345 -13.37 -1.84 -34.20
C GLU A 345 -13.08 -2.64 -32.91
N GLN A 346 -11.98 -2.33 -32.29
CA GLN A 346 -11.59 -2.92 -31.00
C GLN A 346 -11.51 -1.83 -29.94
N GLU A 347 -11.93 -2.13 -28.73
CA GLU A 347 -11.65 -1.23 -27.61
C GLU A 347 -10.13 -1.16 -27.40
N ARG A 348 -9.56 0.08 -27.40
CA ARG A 348 -8.12 0.30 -27.31
C ARG A 348 -7.52 -0.33 -26.05
N ASP A 349 -8.18 -0.18 -24.89
CA ASP A 349 -7.68 -0.68 -23.61
C ASP A 349 -7.72 -2.23 -23.57
N TYR A 350 -8.67 -2.86 -24.28
CA TYR A 350 -8.73 -4.31 -24.47
C TYR A 350 -7.57 -4.80 -25.36
N ASN A 351 -7.39 -4.17 -26.56
CA ASN A 351 -6.24 -4.47 -27.42
C ASN A 351 -4.91 -4.32 -26.67
N ALA A 352 -4.76 -3.25 -25.87
CA ALA A 352 -3.58 -3.03 -25.03
C ALA A 352 -3.35 -4.15 -24.02
N SER A 353 -4.42 -4.64 -23.37
CA SER A 353 -4.31 -5.72 -22.39
C SER A 353 -3.86 -7.05 -22.99
N LEU A 354 -4.26 -7.34 -24.25
CA LEU A 354 -3.80 -8.51 -25.02
C LEU A 354 -2.29 -8.37 -25.37
N ASN A 355 -1.87 -7.21 -25.82
CA ASN A 355 -0.45 -6.92 -26.10
C ASN A 355 0.42 -7.04 -24.84
N ILE A 356 -0.10 -6.56 -23.68
CA ILE A 356 0.59 -6.69 -22.39
C ILE A 356 0.72 -8.17 -22.01
N LEU A 357 -0.30 -8.99 -22.25
CA LEU A 357 -0.24 -10.42 -21.99
C LEU A 357 0.83 -11.09 -22.85
N HIS A 358 0.81 -10.89 -24.17
CA HIS A 358 1.77 -11.46 -25.11
C HIS A 358 3.21 -11.09 -24.74
N GLU A 359 3.48 -9.79 -24.50
CA GLU A 359 4.82 -9.34 -24.11
C GLU A 359 5.28 -9.87 -22.77
N ALA A 360 4.35 -9.95 -21.78
CA ALA A 360 4.66 -10.54 -20.48
C ALA A 360 5.05 -12.02 -20.59
N LEU A 361 4.33 -12.80 -21.40
CA LEU A 361 4.63 -14.21 -21.66
C LEU A 361 5.95 -14.37 -22.43
N ARG A 362 6.23 -13.50 -23.41
CA ARG A 362 7.51 -13.45 -24.15
C ARG A 362 8.69 -13.24 -23.21
N LEU A 363 8.57 -12.27 -22.29
CA LEU A 363 9.64 -11.93 -21.34
C LEU A 363 9.98 -13.05 -20.36
N ILE A 364 9.05 -13.95 -20.08
CA ILE A 364 9.28 -15.11 -19.21
C ILE A 364 9.50 -16.42 -19.96
N GLY A 365 9.62 -16.36 -21.30
CA GLY A 365 9.93 -17.53 -22.15
C GLY A 365 8.80 -18.54 -22.30
N LEU A 366 7.53 -18.12 -22.17
CA LEU A 366 6.36 -19.00 -22.26
C LEU A 366 5.53 -18.82 -23.53
N VAL A 367 5.95 -18.00 -24.48
CA VAL A 367 5.18 -17.72 -25.72
C VAL A 367 4.98 -18.99 -26.54
N ASP A 368 6.00 -19.84 -26.66
CA ASP A 368 5.94 -21.05 -27.50
C ASP A 368 5.00 -22.13 -26.93
N GLN A 369 4.73 -22.11 -25.64
CA GLN A 369 3.83 -23.08 -24.98
C GLN A 369 2.36 -22.68 -25.07
N VAL A 370 2.05 -21.40 -25.16
CA VAL A 370 0.67 -20.89 -25.19
C VAL A 370 0.11 -20.87 -26.61
N VAL A 371 0.94 -20.61 -27.62
CA VAL A 371 0.54 -20.63 -29.03
C VAL A 371 0.16 -22.05 -29.47
N ASN A 372 0.82 -23.07 -28.95
CA ASN A 372 0.50 -24.48 -29.23
C ASN A 372 -0.68 -25.03 -28.41
N GLY A 373 -1.12 -24.33 -27.34
CA GLY A 373 -2.26 -24.75 -26.49
C GLY A 373 -3.59 -24.05 -26.83
N ILE A 374 -3.59 -22.98 -27.61
CA ILE A 374 -4.81 -22.23 -28.01
C ILE A 374 -5.40 -22.76 -29.35
N GLY A 375 -4.72 -23.70 -30.01
CA GLY A 375 -5.11 -24.26 -31.31
C GLY A 375 -6.18 -25.37 -31.30
N SER A 376 -6.67 -25.81 -30.15
CA SER A 376 -7.74 -26.79 -30.07
C SER A 376 -8.44 -26.69 -28.71
N ASP A 377 -9.40 -25.80 -28.57
CA ASP A 377 -10.64 -26.01 -27.83
C ASP A 377 -11.33 -24.66 -27.60
N ASN A 378 -12.37 -24.43 -28.40
CA ASN A 378 -13.42 -23.46 -28.11
C ASN A 378 -14.31 -24.02 -26.97
N ASP A 379 -13.78 -24.01 -25.74
CA ASP A 379 -14.63 -24.23 -24.56
C ASP A 379 -14.12 -23.34 -23.43
N VAL A 380 -14.51 -22.06 -23.49
CA VAL A 380 -14.46 -21.19 -22.32
C VAL A 380 -15.71 -21.47 -21.48
N ASN A 381 -15.66 -22.47 -20.64
CA ASN A 381 -16.61 -22.62 -19.56
C ASN A 381 -16.43 -21.49 -18.55
N LEU A 382 -17.30 -20.52 -18.60
CA LEU A 382 -17.54 -19.56 -17.53
C LEU A 382 -18.11 -20.32 -16.32
N PRO A 383 -17.55 -20.21 -15.12
CA PRO A 383 -18.23 -20.70 -13.94
C PRO A 383 -19.45 -19.80 -13.67
N ALA A 384 -20.63 -20.45 -13.68
CA ALA A 384 -21.88 -19.85 -13.26
C ALA A 384 -21.79 -19.35 -11.81
N ASP A 385 -22.54 -18.31 -11.55
CA ASP A 385 -22.78 -17.66 -10.27
C ASP A 385 -22.88 -18.62 -9.09
N ALA A 386 -22.09 -18.33 -8.04
CA ALA A 386 -22.40 -18.80 -6.70
C ALA A 386 -22.87 -17.59 -5.89
N GLY A 387 -24.16 -17.64 -5.47
CA GLY A 387 -24.91 -16.65 -4.72
C GLY A 387 -24.34 -16.28 -3.35
#